data_f6d51b315c63d7d1646802c39105b3e7
#
_entry.id   f6d51b315c63d7d1646802c39105b3e7
#
_cell.length_a   1.000
_cell.length_b   1.000
_cell.length_c   1.000
_cell.angle_alpha   90.00
_cell.angle_beta   90.00
_cell.angle_gamma   90.00
#
_symmetry.space_group_name_H-M   'P 1'
#
loop_
_entity.id
_entity.type
_entity.pdbx_description
1 polymer ?
#
loop_
_entity_poly.entity_id
_entity_poly.type
_entity_poly.pdbx_seq_one_letter_code
_entity_poly.pdbx_strand_id
1 'polypeptide(L)'
;LQEFGTDCMRKGFFDGIWVSMVKREIMQNPNTNYVIPDVRFPNEGKMINALGGNVWRVRRGDDPVWLRMYEDIGVEPKEVHQSEYMWCSIDHSAVIDNDKTMDYLKNLVASHLASTSSQLSV
;
A
#
# COMPACT_ATOMS: atom_id res chain seq x y z
N LEU A 1 5.22 10.75 -14.97
CA LEU A 1 5.39 9.29 -14.83
C LEU A 1 4.21 8.64 -14.12
N GLN A 2 3.75 9.24 -13.04
CA GLN A 2 2.62 8.72 -12.28
C GLN A 2 1.34 8.69 -13.11
N GLU A 3 1.01 9.77 -13.82
CA GLU A 3 -0.14 9.82 -14.69
C GLU A 3 0.00 8.86 -15.86
N PHE A 4 1.16 8.84 -16.51
CA PHE A 4 1.39 7.94 -17.62
C PHE A 4 1.32 6.48 -17.18
N GLY A 5 2.07 6.09 -16.15
CA GLY A 5 2.11 4.71 -15.69
C GLY A 5 0.77 4.24 -15.16
N THR A 6 0.12 5.03 -14.30
CA THR A 6 -1.13 4.66 -13.65
C THR A 6 -2.32 4.76 -14.60
N ASP A 7 -2.50 5.90 -15.24
CA ASP A 7 -3.68 6.14 -16.07
C ASP A 7 -3.65 5.33 -17.36
N CYS A 8 -2.51 5.25 -18.03
CA CYS A 8 -2.40 4.44 -19.25
C CYS A 8 -2.62 2.96 -18.96
N MET A 9 -2.02 2.42 -17.91
CA MET A 9 -2.18 1.01 -17.57
C MET A 9 -3.59 0.68 -17.10
N ARG A 10 -4.23 1.56 -16.34
CA ARG A 10 -5.57 1.32 -15.82
C ARG A 10 -6.68 1.64 -16.81
N LYS A 11 -6.52 2.69 -17.62
CA LYS A 11 -7.54 3.10 -18.60
C LYS A 11 -7.39 2.42 -19.95
N GLY A 12 -6.16 2.16 -20.39
CA GLY A 12 -5.88 1.50 -21.66
C GLY A 12 -6.06 -0.01 -21.63
N PHE A 13 -6.01 -0.62 -20.45
CA PHE A 13 -6.23 -2.05 -20.22
C PHE A 13 -7.34 -2.20 -19.18
N PHE A 14 -7.79 -3.44 -18.90
CA PHE A 14 -8.75 -3.61 -17.85
C PHE A 14 -8.08 -3.41 -16.47
N ASP A 15 -8.84 -2.85 -15.51
CA ASP A 15 -8.32 -2.44 -14.19
C ASP A 15 -7.56 -3.54 -13.44
N GLY A 16 -8.00 -4.77 -13.57
CA GLY A 16 -7.43 -5.87 -12.83
C GLY A 16 -6.20 -6.52 -13.44
N ILE A 17 -5.74 -6.09 -14.63
CA ILE A 17 -4.67 -6.80 -15.32
C ILE A 17 -3.36 -6.78 -14.53
N TRP A 18 -2.99 -5.65 -14.00
CA TRP A 18 -1.77 -5.50 -13.19
C TRP A 18 -1.82 -6.36 -11.93
N VAL A 19 -2.95 -6.29 -11.22
CA VAL A 19 -3.20 -7.09 -10.01
C VAL A 19 -3.16 -8.57 -10.33
N SER A 20 -3.78 -8.99 -11.44
CA SER A 20 -3.78 -10.40 -11.87
C SER A 20 -2.39 -10.91 -12.16
N MET A 21 -1.55 -10.11 -12.80
CA MET A 21 -0.17 -10.49 -13.11
C MET A 21 0.66 -10.67 -11.85
N VAL A 22 0.57 -9.75 -10.91
CA VAL A 22 1.29 -9.81 -9.63
C VAL A 22 0.81 -10.99 -8.80
N LYS A 23 -0.49 -11.19 -8.71
CA LYS A 23 -1.08 -12.32 -7.99
C LYS A 23 -0.59 -13.65 -8.55
N ARG A 24 -0.55 -13.78 -9.88
CA ARG A 24 -0.07 -15.00 -10.53
C ARG A 24 1.39 -15.27 -10.18
N GLU A 25 2.23 -14.24 -10.21
CA GLU A 25 3.65 -14.35 -9.86
C GLU A 25 3.81 -14.87 -8.43
N ILE A 26 3.07 -14.31 -7.49
CA ILE A 26 3.14 -14.71 -6.08
C ILE A 26 2.66 -16.15 -5.90
N MET A 27 1.57 -16.52 -6.55
CA MET A 27 1.01 -17.88 -6.43
C MET A 27 1.92 -18.95 -7.04
N GLN A 28 2.67 -18.61 -8.07
CA GLN A 28 3.64 -19.53 -8.70
C GLN A 28 4.92 -19.68 -7.88
N ASN A 29 5.18 -18.77 -6.96
CA ASN A 29 6.41 -18.77 -6.15
C ASN A 29 6.08 -18.63 -4.65
N PRO A 30 5.39 -19.61 -4.04
CA PRO A 30 4.84 -19.48 -2.70
C PRO A 30 5.89 -19.38 -1.59
N ASN A 31 7.13 -19.78 -1.86
CA ASN A 31 8.22 -19.75 -0.87
C ASN A 31 9.09 -18.49 -1.00
N THR A 32 8.71 -17.55 -1.84
CA THR A 32 9.44 -16.31 -2.04
C THR A 32 8.80 -15.19 -1.20
N ASN A 33 9.66 -14.39 -0.56
CA ASN A 33 9.20 -13.19 0.14
C ASN A 33 9.07 -12.04 -0.85
N TYR A 34 7.95 -11.32 -0.75
CA TYR A 34 7.67 -10.20 -1.65
C TYR A 34 7.47 -8.92 -0.86
N VAL A 35 8.00 -7.82 -1.39
CA VAL A 35 7.72 -6.47 -0.91
C VAL A 35 7.24 -5.66 -2.10
N ILE A 36 6.06 -5.07 -1.97
CA ILE A 36 5.46 -4.24 -3.01
C ILE A 36 5.44 -2.80 -2.51
N PRO A 37 6.36 -1.94 -2.98
CA PRO A 37 6.55 -0.61 -2.39
C PRO A 37 5.55 0.43 -2.86
N ASP A 38 4.74 0.15 -3.86
CA ASP A 38 3.94 1.16 -4.54
C ASP A 38 2.46 0.77 -4.64
N VAL A 39 1.89 0.39 -3.50
CA VAL A 39 0.47 0.04 -3.42
C VAL A 39 -0.34 1.32 -3.24
N ARG A 40 -1.19 1.65 -4.21
CA ARG A 40 -1.92 2.92 -4.25
C ARG A 40 -3.42 2.80 -4.47
N PHE A 41 -3.91 1.62 -4.87
CA PHE A 41 -5.32 1.45 -5.21
C PHE A 41 -5.94 0.30 -4.43
N PRO A 42 -7.26 0.39 -4.14
CA PRO A 42 -7.94 -0.61 -3.31
C PRO A 42 -7.86 -2.04 -3.83
N ASN A 43 -7.91 -2.26 -5.14
CA ASN A 43 -7.83 -3.60 -5.71
C ASN A 43 -6.45 -4.25 -5.45
N GLU A 44 -5.39 -3.45 -5.40
CA GLU A 44 -4.05 -3.93 -5.06
C GLU A 44 -3.99 -4.39 -3.61
N GLY A 45 -4.50 -3.57 -2.69
CA GLY A 45 -4.55 -3.90 -1.27
C GLY A 45 -5.42 -5.12 -0.99
N LYS A 46 -6.55 -5.24 -1.66
CA LYS A 46 -7.42 -6.42 -1.51
C LYS A 46 -6.72 -7.70 -1.93
N MET A 47 -5.98 -7.67 -3.02
CA MET A 47 -5.21 -8.82 -3.48
C MET A 47 -4.17 -9.24 -2.45
N ILE A 48 -3.41 -8.29 -1.91
CA ILE A 48 -2.37 -8.57 -0.91
C ILE A 48 -2.99 -9.20 0.34
N ASN A 49 -4.07 -8.60 0.85
CA ASN A 49 -4.76 -9.12 2.04
C ASN A 49 -5.36 -10.50 1.79
N ALA A 50 -5.91 -10.74 0.61
CA ALA A 50 -6.49 -12.04 0.25
C ALA A 50 -5.43 -13.14 0.16
N LEU A 51 -4.20 -12.82 -0.18
CA LEU A 51 -3.09 -13.76 -0.22
C LEU A 51 -2.40 -13.96 1.14
N GLY A 52 -2.93 -13.36 2.20
CA GLY A 52 -2.35 -13.46 3.54
C GLY A 52 -1.21 -12.49 3.81
N GLY A 53 -1.01 -11.51 2.95
CA GLY A 53 -0.02 -10.48 3.14
C GLY A 53 -0.49 -9.35 4.04
N ASN A 54 0.40 -8.42 4.32
CA ASN A 54 0.13 -7.26 5.15
C ASN A 54 0.38 -5.98 4.37
N VAL A 55 -0.48 -5.00 4.56
CA VAL A 55 -0.32 -3.66 3.99
C VAL A 55 0.02 -2.71 5.13
N TRP A 56 1.09 -1.96 4.98
CA TRP A 56 1.52 -0.96 5.96
C TRP A 56 1.38 0.44 5.38
N ARG A 57 0.88 1.35 6.21
CA ARG A 57 0.83 2.77 5.89
C ARG A 57 2.10 3.43 6.42
N VAL A 58 2.91 4.01 5.53
CA VAL A 58 4.10 4.76 5.94
C VAL A 58 3.78 6.25 5.88
N ARG A 59 4.07 6.95 6.97
CA ARG A 59 3.74 8.37 7.12
C ARG A 59 4.98 9.15 7.56
N ARG A 60 5.13 10.36 7.03
CA ARG A 60 6.21 11.26 7.45
C ARG A 60 5.63 12.63 7.75
N GLY A 61 5.66 13.01 9.03
CA GLY A 61 5.04 14.24 9.51
C GLY A 61 3.52 14.19 9.50
N ASP A 62 2.90 15.35 9.58
CA ASP A 62 1.44 15.45 9.58
C ASP A 62 0.88 15.28 8.17
N ASP A 63 -0.29 14.65 8.08
CA ASP A 63 -0.99 14.53 6.82
C ASP A 63 -1.46 15.92 6.33
N PRO A 64 -1.44 16.15 5.00
CA PRO A 64 -1.99 17.40 4.45
C PRO A 64 -3.47 17.57 4.80
N VAL A 65 -3.90 18.83 4.88
CA VAL A 65 -5.31 19.14 5.21
C VAL A 65 -6.27 18.48 4.22
N TRP A 66 -5.96 18.51 2.91
CA TRP A 66 -6.84 17.90 1.90
C TRP A 66 -6.99 16.39 2.10
N LEU A 67 -5.94 15.71 2.58
CA LEU A 67 -6.00 14.28 2.85
C LEU A 67 -6.87 13.98 4.06
N ARG A 68 -6.73 14.77 5.12
CA ARG A 68 -7.59 14.65 6.30
C ARG A 68 -9.05 14.89 5.98
N MET A 69 -9.34 15.88 5.12
CA MET A 69 -10.71 16.15 4.68
C MET A 69 -11.28 14.97 3.88
N TYR A 70 -10.46 14.35 3.04
CA TYR A 70 -10.91 13.16 2.31
C TYR A 70 -11.22 12.00 3.26
N GLU A 71 -10.36 11.72 4.21
CA GLU A 71 -10.56 10.62 5.15
C GLU A 71 -11.75 10.86 6.11
N ASP A 72 -11.88 12.08 6.60
CA ASP A 72 -12.86 12.39 7.65
C ASP A 72 -14.26 12.66 7.13
N ILE A 73 -14.39 13.34 6.02
CA ILE A 73 -15.69 13.79 5.49
C ILE A 73 -15.92 13.43 4.02
N GLY A 74 -15.01 12.69 3.40
CA GLY A 74 -15.20 12.19 2.04
C GLY A 74 -15.08 13.24 0.94
N VAL A 75 -14.49 14.41 1.21
CA VAL A 75 -14.28 15.44 0.20
C VAL A 75 -13.12 15.07 -0.70
N GLU A 76 -13.40 14.81 -1.98
CA GLU A 76 -12.36 14.50 -2.94
C GLU A 76 -11.46 15.70 -3.19
N PRO A 77 -10.12 15.52 -3.13
CA PRO A 77 -9.20 16.61 -3.38
C PRO A 77 -9.20 17.01 -4.86
N LYS A 78 -9.18 18.32 -5.11
CA LYS A 78 -9.05 18.87 -6.46
C LYS A 78 -7.58 18.91 -6.87
N GLU A 79 -7.32 18.70 -8.15
CA GLU A 79 -5.96 18.79 -8.73
C GLU A 79 -4.96 17.83 -8.10
N VAL A 80 -5.43 16.77 -7.45
CA VAL A 80 -4.59 15.70 -6.88
C VAL A 80 -4.92 14.40 -7.59
N HIS A 81 -3.90 13.70 -8.07
CA HIS A 81 -4.09 12.42 -8.75
C HIS A 81 -4.62 11.37 -7.78
N GLN A 82 -5.47 10.47 -8.28
CA GLN A 82 -6.10 9.43 -7.47
C GLN A 82 -5.10 8.58 -6.68
N SER A 83 -3.92 8.32 -7.23
CA SER A 83 -2.89 7.54 -6.56
C SER A 83 -2.37 8.18 -5.27
N GLU A 84 -2.64 9.47 -5.05
CA GLU A 84 -2.22 10.17 -3.84
C GLU A 84 -3.18 9.96 -2.67
N TYR A 85 -4.40 9.47 -2.88
CA TYR A 85 -5.36 9.35 -1.79
C TYR A 85 -6.23 8.08 -1.81
N MET A 86 -6.39 7.40 -2.93
CA MET A 86 -7.28 6.22 -2.98
C MET A 86 -6.79 5.06 -2.11
N TRP A 87 -5.51 5.03 -1.78
CA TRP A 87 -4.95 4.04 -0.87
C TRP A 87 -5.53 4.11 0.55
N CYS A 88 -6.14 5.22 0.93
CA CYS A 88 -6.71 5.40 2.27
C CYS A 88 -7.80 4.38 2.61
N SER A 89 -8.47 3.83 1.60
CA SER A 89 -9.50 2.82 1.80
C SER A 89 -8.96 1.39 1.93
N ILE A 90 -7.65 1.20 1.78
CA ILE A 90 -7.04 -0.11 1.93
C ILE A 90 -6.91 -0.44 3.41
N ASP A 91 -7.30 -1.64 3.81
CA ASP A 91 -7.07 -2.12 5.18
C ASP A 91 -5.57 -2.32 5.39
N HIS A 92 -5.00 -1.61 6.36
CA HIS A 92 -3.59 -1.72 6.70
C HIS A 92 -3.44 -2.24 8.15
N SER A 93 -2.41 -3.07 8.35
CA SER A 93 -2.17 -3.72 9.64
C SER A 93 -1.25 -2.92 10.55
N ALA A 94 -0.54 -1.93 10.03
CA ALA A 94 0.38 -1.11 10.81
C ALA A 94 0.55 0.26 10.18
N VAL A 95 0.84 1.25 11.03
CA VAL A 95 1.26 2.59 10.63
C VAL A 95 2.71 2.77 11.03
N ILE A 96 3.56 3.09 10.07
CA ILE A 96 4.99 3.33 10.30
C ILE A 96 5.22 4.83 10.21
N ASP A 97 5.54 5.46 11.33
CA ASP A 97 5.89 6.88 11.36
C ASP A 97 7.38 7.04 11.06
N ASN A 98 7.68 7.57 9.89
CA ASN A 98 9.05 7.78 9.41
C ASN A 98 9.44 9.26 9.60
N ASP A 99 9.43 9.73 10.83
CA ASP A 99 9.71 11.13 11.17
C ASP A 99 10.95 11.30 12.03
N LYS A 100 11.73 10.25 12.21
CA LYS A 100 12.94 10.25 13.02
C LYS A 100 14.16 9.81 12.20
N THR A 101 15.17 9.23 12.86
CA THR A 101 16.39 8.79 12.19
C THR A 101 16.18 7.54 11.36
N MET A 102 17.11 7.27 10.45
CA MET A 102 17.11 6.05 9.66
C MET A 102 17.22 4.80 10.55
N ASP A 103 18.04 4.85 11.59
CA ASP A 103 18.20 3.73 12.51
C ASP A 103 16.91 3.45 13.28
N TYR A 104 16.19 4.48 13.69
CA TYR A 104 14.88 4.32 14.32
C TYR A 104 13.90 3.64 13.37
N LEU A 105 13.86 4.06 12.11
CA LEU A 105 12.99 3.45 11.10
C LEU A 105 13.31 1.98 10.90
N LYS A 106 14.58 1.64 10.76
CA LYS A 106 15.03 0.25 10.58
C LYS A 106 14.60 -0.64 11.75
N ASN A 107 14.76 -0.15 12.97
CA ASN A 107 14.35 -0.88 14.17
C ASN A 107 12.84 -1.06 14.23
N LEU A 108 12.09 -0.04 13.87
CA LEU A 108 10.63 -0.08 13.85
C LEU A 108 10.12 -1.09 12.82
N VAL A 109 10.68 -1.09 11.62
CA VAL A 109 10.34 -2.05 10.56
C VAL A 109 10.68 -3.47 11.00
N ALA A 110 11.85 -3.69 11.58
CA ALA A 110 12.26 -5.01 12.06
C ALA A 110 11.30 -5.53 13.15
N SER A 111 10.86 -4.66 14.05
CA SER A 111 9.90 -5.02 15.10
C SER A 111 8.56 -5.46 14.50
N HIS A 112 8.05 -4.74 13.51
CA HIS A 112 6.79 -5.09 12.86
C HIS A 112 6.91 -6.39 12.04
N LEU A 113 8.04 -6.62 11.39
CA LEU A 113 8.29 -7.86 10.66
C LEU A 113 8.32 -9.08 11.60
N ALA A 114 8.97 -8.95 12.75
CA ALA A 114 9.02 -10.00 13.74
C ALA A 114 7.62 -10.35 14.26
N SER A 115 6.80 -9.35 14.54
CA SER A 115 5.42 -9.53 14.98
C SER A 115 4.57 -10.22 13.92
N THR A 116 4.72 -9.82 12.66
CA THR A 116 4.01 -10.43 11.52
C THR A 116 4.42 -11.89 11.33
N SER A 117 5.71 -12.18 11.41
CA SER A 117 6.23 -13.54 11.29
C SER A 117 5.69 -14.46 12.40
N SER A 118 5.59 -13.94 13.63
CA SER A 118 5.01 -14.68 14.75
C SER A 118 3.56 -15.04 14.51
N GLN A 119 2.79 -14.15 13.90
CA GLN A 119 1.40 -14.39 13.56
C GLN A 119 1.25 -15.44 12.46
N LEU A 120 2.17 -15.50 11.52
CA LEU A 120 2.13 -16.42 10.39
C LEU A 120 2.64 -17.82 10.73
N SER A 121 3.38 -17.96 11.81
CA SER A 121 4.02 -19.24 12.18
C SER A 121 3.12 -20.18 13.01
N VAL A 122 1.86 -19.86 13.11
CA VAL A 122 0.89 -20.68 13.87
C VAL A 122 0.46 -21.95 13.12
#